data_f496273936910c4fd7c4a9ac69501907
#
_entry.id   f496273936910c4fd7c4a9ac69501907
#
_cell.length_a   1.000
_cell.length_b   1.000
_cell.length_c   1.000
_cell.angle_alpha   90.00
_cell.angle_beta   90.00
_cell.angle_gamma   90.00
#
_symmetry.space_group_name_H-M   'P 1'
#
loop_
_entity.id
_entity.type
_entity.pdbx_description
1 polymer ?
#
loop_
_entity_poly.entity_id
_entity_poly.type
_entity_poly.pdbx_seq_one_letter_code
_entity_poly.pdbx_strand_id
1 'polypeptide(L)'
;MTNVTKIIYPSTKAGNEFITGGTAALCEMENAEMFPLKAGVSHLELPFDRDHGFGDTGLVTLVTEAGGERTAYVLFDGNNVKEGVRETLRDAVLAEGFAECEILTTDSHVVNSMSGRNPVGLEVDVSEILPFVLDGIKRAVDDLSPADVGAATEICEEVEVFGPGKMIQLTSIVSGIVSNLIPLCILFLLVAFFAVLVVCMLVL
;
A
#
# COMPACT_ATOMS: atom_id res chain seq x y z
N MET A 1 -7.08 -26.06 -20.97
CA MET A 1 -5.75 -26.37 -20.41
C MET A 1 -5.07 -25.03 -20.13
N THR A 2 -5.18 -24.57 -18.90
CA THR A 2 -4.56 -23.32 -18.48
C THR A 2 -3.07 -23.56 -18.22
N ASN A 3 -2.22 -22.96 -19.03
CA ASN A 3 -0.77 -22.92 -18.76
C ASN A 3 -0.55 -22.07 -17.51
N VAL A 4 -0.39 -22.73 -16.37
CA VAL A 4 0.11 -22.06 -15.17
C VAL A 4 1.57 -21.70 -15.45
N THR A 5 1.86 -20.44 -15.69
CA THR A 5 3.22 -19.96 -15.86
C THR A 5 3.98 -20.27 -14.58
N LYS A 6 4.97 -21.15 -14.68
CA LYS A 6 5.81 -21.57 -13.57
C LYS A 6 6.63 -20.36 -13.09
N ILE A 7 6.15 -19.69 -12.07
CA ILE A 7 6.92 -18.63 -11.40
C ILE A 7 8.02 -19.35 -10.61
N ILE A 8 9.26 -19.25 -11.09
CA ILE A 8 10.43 -19.81 -10.41
C ILE A 8 10.89 -18.78 -9.37
N TYR A 9 10.39 -18.89 -8.15
CA TYR A 9 11.03 -18.25 -7.01
C TYR A 9 12.13 -19.17 -6.47
N PRO A 10 13.24 -18.61 -5.93
CA PRO A 10 14.21 -19.42 -5.20
C PRO A 10 13.47 -20.16 -4.09
N SER A 11 13.66 -21.46 -4.03
CA SER A 11 12.94 -22.40 -3.17
C SER A 11 13.20 -22.14 -1.69
N THR A 12 12.49 -21.21 -1.11
CA THR A 12 12.37 -21.12 0.34
C THR A 12 11.19 -21.99 0.77
N LYS A 13 11.24 -22.54 1.98
CA LYS A 13 10.14 -23.32 2.56
C LYS A 13 8.80 -22.55 2.46
N ALA A 14 8.82 -21.26 2.80
CA ALA A 14 7.65 -20.39 2.70
C ALA A 14 7.12 -20.23 1.26
N GLY A 15 8.00 -20.13 0.25
CA GLY A 15 7.60 -20.07 -1.15
C GLY A 15 6.90 -21.35 -1.63
N ASN A 16 7.37 -22.51 -1.18
CA ASN A 16 6.74 -23.79 -1.50
C ASN A 16 5.39 -23.95 -0.81
N GLU A 17 5.26 -23.52 0.44
CA GLU A 17 3.99 -23.52 1.18
C GLU A 17 2.95 -22.61 0.50
N PHE A 18 3.37 -21.43 0.06
CA PHE A 18 2.50 -20.51 -0.68
C PHE A 18 2.01 -21.10 -2.01
N ILE A 19 2.91 -21.68 -2.81
CA ILE A 19 2.55 -22.32 -4.09
C ILE A 19 1.60 -23.51 -3.85
N THR A 20 1.87 -24.32 -2.84
CA THR A 20 1.04 -25.50 -2.51
C THR A 20 -0.36 -25.06 -2.04
N GLY A 21 -0.43 -24.06 -1.16
CA GLY A 21 -1.69 -23.50 -0.67
C GLY A 21 -2.51 -22.86 -1.80
N GLY A 22 -1.88 -22.06 -2.66
CA GLY A 22 -2.54 -21.46 -3.82
C GLY A 22 -3.06 -22.49 -4.83
N THR A 23 -2.30 -23.56 -5.08
CA THR A 23 -2.75 -24.64 -5.96
C THR A 23 -3.94 -25.40 -5.37
N ALA A 24 -3.93 -25.69 -4.07
CA ALA A 24 -5.05 -26.34 -3.38
C ALA A 24 -6.31 -25.49 -3.46
N ALA A 25 -6.22 -24.19 -3.19
CA ALA A 25 -7.33 -23.25 -3.29
C ALA A 25 -7.92 -23.19 -4.71
N LEU A 26 -7.08 -23.17 -5.75
CA LEU A 26 -7.55 -23.19 -7.14
C LEU A 26 -8.31 -24.49 -7.48
N CYS A 27 -7.84 -25.65 -6.98
CA CYS A 27 -8.53 -26.92 -7.17
C CYS A 27 -9.88 -26.96 -6.44
N GLU A 28 -9.99 -26.36 -5.28
CA GLU A 28 -11.26 -26.22 -4.56
C GLU A 28 -12.23 -25.30 -5.31
N MET A 29 -11.74 -24.20 -5.86
CA MET A 29 -12.56 -23.25 -6.67
C MET A 29 -13.12 -23.91 -7.94
N GLU A 30 -12.39 -24.81 -8.60
CA GLU A 30 -12.91 -25.51 -9.80
C GLU A 30 -14.16 -26.36 -9.52
N ASN A 31 -14.36 -26.79 -8.28
CA ASN A 31 -15.47 -27.64 -7.85
C ASN A 31 -16.47 -26.89 -6.95
N ALA A 32 -16.29 -25.59 -6.75
CA ALA A 32 -17.16 -24.79 -5.92
C ALA A 32 -18.55 -24.60 -6.58
N GLU A 33 -19.58 -24.62 -5.77
CA GLU A 33 -20.92 -24.27 -6.22
C GLU A 33 -20.98 -22.77 -6.60
N MET A 34 -21.57 -22.49 -7.75
CA MET A 34 -21.66 -21.14 -8.28
C MET A 34 -23.00 -20.49 -7.85
N PHE A 35 -22.92 -19.32 -7.24
CA PHE A 35 -24.05 -18.54 -6.82
C PHE A 35 -24.13 -17.21 -7.58
N PRO A 36 -25.33 -16.63 -7.76
CA PRO A 36 -25.47 -15.26 -8.25
C PRO A 36 -24.69 -14.29 -7.36
N LEU A 37 -23.90 -13.42 -7.99
CA LEU A 37 -23.10 -12.42 -7.31
C LEU A 37 -23.89 -11.11 -7.18
N LYS A 38 -23.80 -10.48 -6.02
CA LYS A 38 -24.08 -9.07 -5.82
C LYS A 38 -22.80 -8.36 -5.38
N ALA A 39 -22.66 -7.11 -5.78
CA ALA A 39 -21.59 -6.24 -5.34
C ALA A 39 -22.12 -4.85 -5.01
N GLY A 40 -21.51 -4.21 -4.03
CA GLY A 40 -21.79 -2.84 -3.66
C GLY A 40 -20.52 -2.14 -3.23
N VAL A 41 -20.41 -0.86 -3.52
CA VAL A 41 -19.20 -0.05 -3.29
C VAL A 41 -19.55 1.21 -2.53
N SER A 42 -18.66 1.62 -1.65
CA SER A 42 -18.69 2.94 -1.04
C SER A 42 -17.34 3.62 -1.12
N HIS A 43 -17.36 4.94 -1.13
CA HIS A 43 -16.18 5.78 -1.05
C HIS A 43 -16.41 6.85 0.01
N LEU A 44 -15.49 6.96 0.96
CA LEU A 44 -15.53 7.92 2.05
C LEU A 44 -14.26 8.77 2.06
N GLU A 45 -14.42 10.07 2.11
CA GLU A 45 -13.35 10.97 2.52
C GLU A 45 -13.10 10.79 4.02
N LEU A 46 -11.83 10.69 4.40
CA LEU A 46 -11.43 10.58 5.79
C LEU A 46 -10.98 11.96 6.31
N PRO A 47 -11.19 12.27 7.59
CA PRO A 47 -10.73 13.51 8.20
C PRO A 47 -9.21 13.49 8.50
N PHE A 48 -8.49 12.53 7.96
CA PHE A 48 -7.07 12.31 8.14
C PHE A 48 -6.33 12.62 6.85
N ASP A 49 -5.15 13.19 6.95
CA ASP A 49 -4.30 13.60 5.83
C ASP A 49 -3.02 12.76 5.72
N ARG A 50 -2.09 13.21 4.89
CA ARG A 50 -0.82 12.53 4.63
C ARG A 50 0.07 12.43 5.86
N ASP A 51 0.02 13.41 6.75
CA ASP A 51 0.78 13.38 8.01
C ASP A 51 0.25 12.31 8.95
N HIS A 52 -1.03 11.96 8.81
CA HIS A 52 -1.69 10.88 9.54
C HIS A 52 -1.58 9.49 8.87
N GLY A 53 -0.92 9.39 7.71
CA GLY A 53 -0.73 8.13 6.98
C GLY A 53 -1.81 7.83 5.95
N PHE A 54 -2.66 8.81 5.60
CA PHE A 54 -3.75 8.65 4.63
C PHE A 54 -3.55 9.54 3.41
N GLY A 55 -3.76 8.98 2.22
CA GLY A 55 -3.76 9.71 0.97
C GLY A 55 -5.11 10.34 0.65
N ASP A 56 -5.14 11.07 -0.45
CA ASP A 56 -6.27 11.93 -0.82
C ASP A 56 -7.52 11.16 -1.27
N THR A 57 -7.38 9.87 -1.65
CA THR A 57 -8.51 9.01 -2.04
C THR A 57 -9.36 8.55 -0.83
N GLY A 58 -8.78 8.56 0.38
CA GLY A 58 -9.50 8.16 1.60
C GLY A 58 -9.72 6.66 1.71
N LEU A 59 -10.99 6.25 1.89
CA LEU A 59 -11.42 4.87 2.14
C LEU A 59 -12.38 4.40 1.04
N VAL A 60 -12.04 3.31 0.36
CA VAL A 60 -12.94 2.61 -0.55
C VAL A 60 -13.30 1.26 0.04
N THR A 61 -14.59 0.93 0.06
CA THR A 61 -15.06 -0.36 0.54
C THR A 61 -15.88 -1.05 -0.55
N LEU A 62 -15.51 -2.30 -0.84
CA LEU A 62 -16.27 -3.20 -1.70
C LEU A 62 -16.86 -4.31 -0.82
N VAL A 63 -18.15 -4.54 -0.97
CA VAL A 63 -18.82 -5.72 -0.38
C VAL A 63 -19.35 -6.60 -1.51
N THR A 64 -19.08 -7.89 -1.41
CA THR A 64 -19.64 -8.92 -2.29
C THR A 64 -20.54 -9.85 -1.50
N GLU A 65 -21.62 -10.32 -2.13
CA GLU A 65 -22.54 -11.29 -1.56
C GLU A 65 -22.80 -12.42 -2.57
N ALA A 66 -22.53 -13.65 -2.18
CA ALA A 66 -22.83 -14.85 -2.97
C ALA A 66 -23.23 -15.99 -2.02
N GLY A 67 -24.26 -16.76 -2.37
CA GLY A 67 -24.75 -17.87 -1.54
C GLY A 67 -25.26 -17.47 -0.14
N GLY A 68 -25.54 -16.20 0.08
CA GLY A 68 -25.92 -15.65 1.39
C GLY A 68 -24.73 -15.26 2.29
N GLU A 69 -23.51 -15.47 1.83
CA GLU A 69 -22.30 -15.05 2.52
C GLU A 69 -21.78 -13.72 1.98
N ARG A 70 -21.28 -12.87 2.88
CA ARG A 70 -20.71 -11.55 2.55
C ARG A 70 -19.22 -11.50 2.82
N THR A 71 -18.50 -10.95 1.86
CA THR A 71 -17.07 -10.63 2.01
C THR A 71 -16.87 -9.13 1.84
N ALA A 72 -16.08 -8.53 2.73
CA ALA A 72 -15.71 -7.12 2.66
C ALA A 72 -14.24 -6.95 2.26
N TYR A 73 -13.99 -5.99 1.37
CA TYR A 73 -12.65 -5.51 1.02
C TYR A 73 -12.57 -4.03 1.37
N VAL A 74 -11.69 -3.69 2.28
CA VAL A 74 -11.50 -2.33 2.81
C VAL A 74 -10.16 -1.82 2.34
N LEU A 75 -10.16 -0.85 1.44
CA LEU A 75 -8.97 -0.28 0.82
C LEU A 75 -8.72 1.13 1.35
N PHE A 76 -7.62 1.30 2.06
CA PHE A 76 -7.12 2.62 2.45
C PHE A 76 -6.16 3.17 1.39
N ASP A 77 -6.30 4.45 1.06
CA ASP A 77 -5.23 5.15 0.37
C ASP A 77 -4.10 5.44 1.37
N GLY A 78 -3.01 4.70 1.27
CA GLY A 78 -1.89 4.76 2.21
C GLY A 78 -0.82 3.73 1.89
N ASN A 79 0.27 3.79 2.70
CA ASN A 79 1.41 2.89 2.54
C ASN A 79 1.39 1.79 3.57
N ASN A 80 0.93 0.68 3.47
CA ASN A 80 0.83 -0.35 4.53
C ASN A 80 -0.10 0.00 5.70
N VAL A 81 -0.35 -0.99 6.53
CA VAL A 81 -1.01 -0.87 7.84
C VAL A 81 -0.04 -1.26 8.94
N LYS A 82 -0.13 -0.58 10.09
CA LYS A 82 0.62 -0.93 11.29
C LYS A 82 0.22 -2.31 11.79
N GLU A 83 1.17 -3.03 12.35
CA GLU A 83 0.95 -4.35 12.96
C GLU A 83 -0.20 -4.31 13.97
N GLY A 84 -1.12 -5.30 13.90
CA GLY A 84 -2.30 -5.44 14.75
C GLY A 84 -3.53 -4.64 14.29
N VAL A 85 -3.38 -3.62 13.44
CA VAL A 85 -4.52 -2.82 12.94
C VAL A 85 -5.39 -3.65 12.01
N ARG A 86 -4.78 -4.42 11.09
CA ARG A 86 -5.49 -5.31 10.17
C ARG A 86 -6.38 -6.28 10.93
N GLU A 87 -5.83 -6.96 11.91
CA GLU A 87 -6.53 -7.96 12.72
C GLU A 87 -7.69 -7.31 13.48
N THR A 88 -7.46 -6.16 14.12
CA THR A 88 -8.51 -5.45 14.88
C THR A 88 -9.67 -5.02 14.00
N LEU A 89 -9.39 -4.44 12.82
CA LEU A 89 -10.43 -4.01 11.88
C LEU A 89 -11.19 -5.21 11.29
N ARG A 90 -10.45 -6.26 10.89
CA ARG A 90 -11.02 -7.50 10.37
C ARG A 90 -11.97 -8.14 11.38
N ASP A 91 -11.52 -8.33 12.63
CA ASP A 91 -12.32 -8.95 13.68
C ASP A 91 -13.61 -8.15 13.97
N ALA A 92 -13.54 -6.83 13.94
CA ALA A 92 -14.71 -5.98 14.09
C ALA A 92 -15.72 -6.16 12.94
N VAL A 93 -15.23 -6.29 11.70
CA VAL A 93 -16.11 -6.53 10.53
C VAL A 93 -16.73 -7.93 10.59
N LEU A 94 -15.97 -8.95 10.98
CA LEU A 94 -16.51 -10.30 11.16
C LEU A 94 -17.58 -10.34 12.25
N ALA A 95 -17.46 -9.53 13.29
CA ALA A 95 -18.48 -9.41 14.35
C ALA A 95 -19.81 -8.83 13.83
N GLU A 96 -19.80 -8.07 12.72
CA GLU A 96 -21.02 -7.59 12.03
C GLU A 96 -21.70 -8.68 11.16
N GLY A 97 -21.18 -9.92 11.17
CA GLY A 97 -21.79 -11.07 10.47
C GLY A 97 -21.24 -11.30 9.05
N PHE A 98 -20.09 -10.75 8.72
CA PHE A 98 -19.37 -11.06 7.48
C PHE A 98 -18.67 -12.41 7.58
N ALA A 99 -18.64 -13.17 6.49
CA ALA A 99 -17.89 -14.43 6.40
C ALA A 99 -16.39 -14.18 6.32
N GLU A 100 -15.98 -13.13 5.56
CA GLU A 100 -14.59 -12.73 5.41
C GLU A 100 -14.44 -11.22 5.26
N CYS A 101 -13.25 -10.73 5.66
CA CYS A 101 -12.84 -9.35 5.46
C CYS A 101 -11.35 -9.27 5.16
N GLU A 102 -10.97 -8.46 4.16
CA GLU A 102 -9.58 -8.14 3.89
C GLU A 102 -9.33 -6.63 3.94
N ILE A 103 -8.26 -6.25 4.61
CA ILE A 103 -7.80 -4.86 4.74
C ILE A 103 -6.62 -4.66 3.80
N LEU A 104 -6.76 -3.71 2.90
CA LEU A 104 -5.84 -3.43 1.80
C LEU A 104 -5.35 -1.99 1.85
N THR A 105 -4.24 -1.72 1.19
CA THR A 105 -3.76 -0.36 0.94
C THR A 105 -3.38 -0.17 -0.53
N THR A 106 -3.37 1.07 -1.00
CA THR A 106 -2.90 1.43 -2.35
C THR A 106 -1.38 1.34 -2.49
N ASP A 107 -0.66 1.09 -1.39
CA ASP A 107 0.80 1.19 -1.31
C ASP A 107 1.34 2.57 -1.72
N SER A 108 0.56 3.61 -1.47
CA SER A 108 0.91 4.98 -1.81
C SER A 108 2.03 5.50 -0.92
N HIS A 109 3.16 5.85 -1.53
CA HIS A 109 4.31 6.39 -0.82
C HIS A 109 4.24 7.91 -0.58
N VAL A 110 3.17 8.59 -1.04
CA VAL A 110 2.98 10.04 -0.83
C VAL A 110 2.77 10.41 0.64
N VAL A 111 2.35 9.43 1.46
CA VAL A 111 2.15 9.59 2.90
C VAL A 111 3.42 9.42 3.72
N ASN A 112 4.52 8.95 3.10
CA ASN A 112 5.79 8.77 3.79
C ASN A 112 6.44 10.11 4.10
N SER A 113 7.03 10.23 5.27
CA SER A 113 7.80 11.39 5.68
C SER A 113 9.30 11.19 5.42
N MET A 114 10.09 12.26 5.56
CA MET A 114 11.56 12.16 5.50
C MET A 114 12.14 11.28 6.61
N SER A 115 11.42 11.09 7.71
CA SER A 115 11.82 10.22 8.83
C SER A 115 11.51 8.75 8.62
N GLY A 116 10.68 8.40 7.62
CA GLY A 116 10.37 7.01 7.30
C GLY A 116 8.96 6.77 6.77
N ARG A 117 8.56 5.51 6.86
CA ARG A 117 7.21 5.06 6.47
C ARG A 117 6.18 5.55 7.47
N ASN A 118 5.02 5.94 6.98
CA ASN A 118 3.88 6.35 7.77
C ASN A 118 2.66 5.44 7.46
N PRO A 119 2.62 4.22 8.03
CA PRO A 119 1.53 3.28 7.78
C PRO A 119 0.23 3.73 8.47
N VAL A 120 -0.89 3.35 7.90
CA VAL A 120 -2.22 3.50 8.49
C VAL A 120 -2.24 2.92 9.91
N GLY A 121 -2.70 3.70 10.87
CA GLY A 121 -2.75 3.31 12.29
C GLY A 121 -1.45 3.56 13.06
N LEU A 122 -0.47 4.27 12.49
CA LEU A 122 0.72 4.71 13.23
C LEU A 122 0.44 5.97 14.05
N GLU A 123 -0.04 7.02 13.39
CA GLU A 123 -0.32 8.34 13.97
C GLU A 123 -1.78 8.46 14.46
N VAL A 124 -2.69 7.69 13.88
CA VAL A 124 -4.12 7.63 14.25
C VAL A 124 -4.41 6.28 14.88
N ASP A 125 -5.05 6.28 16.04
CA ASP A 125 -5.43 5.03 16.71
C ASP A 125 -6.52 4.29 15.91
N VAL A 126 -6.47 2.95 15.95
CA VAL A 126 -7.44 2.10 15.24
C VAL A 126 -8.88 2.36 15.68
N SER A 127 -9.10 2.76 16.92
CA SER A 127 -10.43 3.12 17.44
C SER A 127 -11.03 4.36 16.79
N GLU A 128 -10.21 5.27 16.28
CA GLU A 128 -10.65 6.44 15.52
C GLU A 128 -10.95 6.09 14.05
N ILE A 129 -10.26 5.09 13.50
CA ILE A 129 -10.42 4.62 12.12
C ILE A 129 -11.67 3.72 11.99
N LEU A 130 -11.91 2.87 12.96
CA LEU A 130 -12.96 1.84 12.95
C LEU A 130 -14.37 2.36 12.62
N PRO A 131 -14.85 3.51 13.15
CA PRO A 131 -16.17 4.03 12.80
C PRO A 131 -16.34 4.31 11.30
N PHE A 132 -15.28 4.77 10.62
CA PHE A 132 -15.31 5.02 9.16
C PHE A 132 -15.35 3.72 8.36
N VAL A 133 -14.62 2.70 8.82
CA VAL A 133 -14.68 1.36 8.20
C VAL A 133 -16.08 0.79 8.28
N LEU A 134 -16.71 0.83 9.45
CA LEU A 134 -18.08 0.32 9.63
C LEU A 134 -19.13 1.13 8.84
N ASP A 135 -18.98 2.46 8.76
CA ASP A 135 -19.86 3.30 7.93
C ASP A 135 -19.66 2.98 6.44
N GLY A 136 -18.42 2.83 5.98
CA GLY A 136 -18.10 2.42 4.62
C GLY A 136 -18.73 1.08 4.25
N ILE A 137 -18.60 0.09 5.12
CA ILE A 137 -19.20 -1.23 4.94
C ILE A 137 -20.72 -1.13 4.86
N LYS A 138 -21.35 -0.40 5.77
CA LYS A 138 -22.79 -0.21 5.78
C LYS A 138 -23.29 0.40 4.46
N ARG A 139 -22.64 1.45 3.97
CA ARG A 139 -22.99 2.07 2.69
C ARG A 139 -22.77 1.13 1.50
N ALA A 140 -21.72 0.32 1.51
CA ALA A 140 -21.48 -0.68 0.48
C ALA A 140 -22.53 -1.80 0.52
N VAL A 141 -23.02 -2.19 1.69
CA VAL A 141 -24.15 -3.12 1.84
C VAL A 141 -25.45 -2.52 1.30
N ASP A 142 -25.71 -1.24 1.57
CA ASP A 142 -26.88 -0.53 1.07
C ASP A 142 -26.86 -0.37 -0.47
N ASP A 143 -25.67 -0.39 -1.09
CA ASP A 143 -25.44 -0.31 -2.54
C ASP A 143 -25.49 -1.69 -3.25
N LEU A 144 -25.63 -2.80 -2.51
CA LEU A 144 -25.60 -4.14 -3.09
C LEU A 144 -26.59 -4.31 -4.23
N SER A 145 -26.09 -4.63 -5.40
CA SER A 145 -26.88 -4.90 -6.61
C SER A 145 -26.31 -6.10 -7.39
N PRO A 146 -27.12 -6.79 -8.23
CA PRO A 146 -26.63 -7.86 -9.07
C PRO A 146 -25.42 -7.41 -9.90
N ALA A 147 -24.39 -8.25 -9.97
CA ALA A 147 -23.14 -7.95 -10.66
C ALA A 147 -22.62 -9.15 -11.46
N ASP A 148 -22.00 -8.85 -12.59
CA ASP A 148 -21.25 -9.80 -13.39
C ASP A 148 -19.76 -9.52 -13.29
N VAL A 149 -18.93 -10.57 -13.25
CA VAL A 149 -17.47 -10.44 -13.20
C VAL A 149 -16.86 -10.86 -14.53
N GLY A 150 -16.03 -10.01 -15.06
CA GLY A 150 -15.18 -10.32 -16.21
C GLY A 150 -13.70 -10.16 -15.84
N ALA A 151 -12.86 -11.00 -16.41
CA ALA A 151 -11.40 -10.88 -16.26
C ALA A 151 -10.72 -10.92 -17.62
N ALA A 152 -9.67 -10.11 -17.78
CA ALA A 152 -8.78 -10.13 -18.93
C ALA A 152 -7.33 -10.10 -18.46
N THR A 153 -6.47 -10.78 -19.20
CA THR A 153 -5.01 -10.74 -18.97
C THR A 153 -4.36 -10.23 -20.23
N GLU A 154 -3.54 -9.20 -20.09
CA GLU A 154 -2.73 -8.61 -21.16
C GLU A 154 -1.26 -8.75 -20.80
N ILE A 155 -0.43 -9.02 -21.79
CA ILE A 155 1.02 -9.05 -21.63
C ILE A 155 1.58 -7.80 -22.29
N CYS A 156 2.14 -6.90 -21.49
CA CYS A 156 2.88 -5.77 -22.00
C CYS A 156 4.27 -6.23 -22.44
N GLU A 157 4.53 -6.21 -23.74
CA GLU A 157 5.86 -6.42 -24.31
C GLU A 157 6.61 -5.07 -24.39
N GLU A 158 7.92 -5.11 -24.31
CA GLU A 158 8.79 -3.95 -24.49
C GLU A 158 8.59 -2.80 -23.49
N VAL A 159 8.27 -3.14 -22.22
CA VAL A 159 8.23 -2.13 -21.16
C VAL A 159 9.65 -1.78 -20.73
N GLU A 160 10.05 -0.54 -20.96
CA GLU A 160 11.34 -0.04 -20.47
C GLU A 160 11.30 0.15 -18.95
N VAL A 161 12.17 -0.55 -18.26
CA VAL A 161 12.32 -0.46 -16.80
C VAL A 161 13.78 -0.28 -16.43
N PHE A 162 14.01 0.25 -15.25
CA PHE A 162 15.37 0.26 -14.71
C PHE A 162 15.91 -1.17 -14.59
N GLY A 163 17.06 -1.43 -15.20
CA GLY A 163 17.73 -2.74 -15.09
C GLY A 163 18.10 -3.09 -13.63
N PRO A 164 18.39 -4.36 -13.36
CA PRO A 164 18.77 -4.83 -12.03
C PRO A 164 19.90 -3.98 -11.44
N GLY A 165 19.71 -3.49 -10.23
CA GLY A 165 20.68 -2.65 -9.50
C GLY A 165 20.84 -1.21 -10.00
N LYS A 166 20.23 -0.79 -11.10
CA LYS A 166 20.38 0.57 -11.62
C LYS A 166 19.78 1.64 -10.71
N MET A 167 18.67 1.34 -10.07
CA MET A 167 18.07 2.24 -9.08
C MET A 167 18.99 2.41 -7.88
N ILE A 168 19.58 1.32 -7.37
CA ILE A 168 20.54 1.37 -6.26
C ILE A 168 21.79 2.16 -6.66
N GLN A 169 22.29 1.93 -7.88
CA GLN A 169 23.44 2.67 -8.41
C GLN A 169 23.15 4.17 -8.51
N LEU A 170 21.97 4.56 -9.04
CA LEU A 170 21.55 5.96 -9.12
C LEU A 170 21.46 6.60 -7.73
N THR A 171 20.80 5.93 -6.79
CA THR A 171 20.67 6.41 -5.41
C THR A 171 22.03 6.57 -4.74
N SER A 172 22.94 5.62 -4.94
CA SER A 172 24.31 5.69 -4.40
C SER A 172 25.12 6.85 -4.98
N ILE A 173 25.00 7.11 -6.29
CA ILE A 173 25.64 8.24 -6.94
C ILE A 173 25.09 9.56 -6.39
N VAL A 174 23.77 9.72 -6.31
CA VAL A 174 23.13 10.93 -5.78
C VAL A 174 23.55 11.16 -4.33
N SER A 175 23.49 10.13 -3.48
CA SER A 175 23.92 10.21 -2.08
C SER A 175 25.39 10.57 -1.95
N GLY A 176 26.25 9.99 -2.81
CA GLY A 176 27.67 10.30 -2.85
C GLY A 176 27.95 11.76 -3.24
N ILE A 177 27.22 12.29 -4.23
CA ILE A 177 27.33 13.70 -4.63
C ILE A 177 26.89 14.62 -3.48
N VAL A 178 25.72 14.38 -2.88
CA VAL A 178 25.20 15.21 -1.79
C VAL A 178 26.13 15.19 -0.58
N SER A 179 26.63 14.01 -0.19
CA SER A 179 27.53 13.83 0.96
C SER A 179 28.86 14.58 0.80
N ASN A 180 29.35 14.75 -0.43
CA ASN A 180 30.58 15.48 -0.69
C ASN A 180 30.33 16.97 -0.95
N LEU A 181 29.25 17.33 -1.61
CA LEU A 181 28.94 18.71 -1.98
C LEU A 181 28.66 19.59 -0.76
N ILE A 182 27.93 19.10 0.22
CA ILE A 182 27.59 19.87 1.44
C ILE A 182 28.85 20.28 2.23
N PRO A 183 29.76 19.37 2.61
CA PRO A 183 30.99 19.75 3.30
C PRO A 183 31.87 20.70 2.48
N LEU A 184 31.93 20.51 1.16
CA LEU A 184 32.68 21.37 0.27
C LEU A 184 32.12 22.79 0.22
N CYS A 185 30.79 22.95 0.15
CA CYS A 185 30.14 24.24 0.22
C CYS A 185 30.41 24.96 1.57
N ILE A 186 30.34 24.23 2.68
CA ILE A 186 30.63 24.77 4.00
C ILE A 186 32.09 25.24 4.07
N LEU A 187 33.03 24.42 3.58
CA LEU A 187 34.45 24.77 3.54
C LEU A 187 34.69 26.05 2.70
N PHE A 188 34.07 26.13 1.54
CA PHE A 188 34.14 27.29 0.66
C PHE A 188 33.63 28.56 1.35
N LEU A 189 32.49 28.48 2.02
CA LEU A 189 31.93 29.62 2.78
C LEU A 189 32.83 30.06 3.93
N LEU A 190 33.44 29.12 4.65
CA LEU A 190 34.41 29.42 5.71
C LEU A 190 35.63 30.14 5.15
N VAL A 191 36.23 29.62 4.06
CA VAL A 191 37.37 30.24 3.41
C VAL A 191 37.04 31.67 2.95
N ALA A 192 35.86 31.85 2.29
CA ALA A 192 35.41 33.15 1.85
C ALA A 192 35.21 34.12 3.02
N PHE A 193 34.60 33.66 4.12
CA PHE A 193 34.43 34.45 5.34
C PHE A 193 35.78 34.92 5.94
N PHE A 194 36.71 34.01 6.10
CA PHE A 194 38.03 34.35 6.61
C PHE A 194 38.83 35.28 5.68
N ALA A 195 38.71 35.10 4.36
CA ALA A 195 39.31 36.01 3.39
C ALA A 195 38.78 37.44 3.53
N VAL A 196 37.47 37.60 3.69
CA VAL A 196 36.86 38.90 3.92
C VAL A 196 37.32 39.54 5.24
N LEU A 197 37.42 38.75 6.32
CA LEU A 197 37.95 39.22 7.60
C LEU A 197 39.41 39.77 7.47
N VAL A 198 40.27 39.00 6.78
CA VAL A 198 41.66 39.43 6.54
C VAL A 198 41.70 40.74 5.75
N VAL A 199 40.92 40.84 4.70
CA VAL A 199 40.85 42.10 3.91
C VAL A 199 40.36 43.27 4.78
N CYS A 200 39.33 43.08 5.59
CA CYS A 200 38.85 44.13 6.51
C CYS A 200 39.93 44.54 7.52
N MET A 201 40.72 43.59 8.06
CA MET A 201 41.82 43.90 9.00
C MET A 201 43.01 44.64 8.33
N LEU A 202 43.18 44.47 7.02
CA LEU A 202 44.27 45.13 6.30
C LEU A 202 43.89 46.52 5.81
N VAL A 203 42.61 46.84 5.72
CA VAL A 203 42.08 48.11 5.20
C VAL A 203 41.66 49.07 6.32
N LEU A 204 41.40 48.55 7.50
CA LEU A 204 41.13 49.32 8.74
C LEU A 204 42.42 49.52 9.51
#